data_3398646b418cddf02b03b3b423cdc904
#
_entry.id   3398646b418cddf02b03b3b423cdc904
#
_cell.length_a   1.000
_cell.length_b   1.000
_cell.length_c   1.000
_cell.angle_alpha   90.00
_cell.angle_beta   90.00
_cell.angle_gamma   90.00
#
_symmetry.space_group_name_H-M   'P 1'
#
loop_
_entity.id
_entity.type
_entity.pdbx_description
1 polymer ?
#
loop_
_entity_poly.entity_id
_entity_poly.type
_entity_poly.pdbx_seq_one_letter_code
_entity_poly.pdbx_strand_id
1 'polypeptide(L)'
;MKMTLLFVICLALLPGAPMAAQNGTPLKELVERFDAAQAKVDTLQAPFTLTMRRAMLKTPTVAKGTLYLQGSDFAHFNFAAPEDLVLHLTPKALISFSPGSKEAGFVKIGVIKNSNRKFLGLGQKLSFLGEYFQIGLGQSKDVAGTYFLMLTPRTLGMKKRMQSLYIWVDQESNLPRQLQWVERSGDSWQLELGALQVNQPLPQSVTGFKLPGGVSLKSEFSFFATRKK
;
A
#
# COMPACT_ATOMS: atom_id res chain seq x y z
N MET A 1 -66.03 51.84 -13.09
CA MET A 1 -64.72 52.21 -12.53
C MET A 1 -63.94 50.96 -12.26
N LYS A 2 -63.02 50.62 -13.15
CA LYS A 2 -62.20 49.38 -13.05
C LYS A 2 -60.84 49.78 -12.47
N MET A 3 -60.51 49.24 -11.32
CA MET A 3 -59.23 49.52 -10.64
C MET A 3 -58.30 48.34 -10.89
N THR A 4 -57.32 48.55 -11.76
CA THR A 4 -56.33 47.58 -12.16
C THR A 4 -55.22 47.55 -11.12
N LEU A 5 -55.04 46.45 -10.38
CA LEU A 5 -53.99 46.24 -9.39
C LEU A 5 -52.74 45.74 -10.10
N LEU A 6 -51.69 46.51 -10.13
CA LEU A 6 -50.41 46.19 -10.70
C LEU A 6 -49.59 45.40 -9.71
N PHE A 7 -49.34 44.12 -9.99
CA PHE A 7 -48.52 43.25 -9.14
C PHE A 7 -47.03 43.36 -9.63
N VAL A 8 -46.25 44.08 -8.86
CA VAL A 8 -44.78 44.17 -9.16
C VAL A 8 -44.13 42.93 -8.51
N ILE A 9 -43.69 41.99 -9.36
CA ILE A 9 -42.88 40.86 -8.93
C ILE A 9 -41.44 41.33 -8.79
N CYS A 10 -40.96 41.51 -7.54
CA CYS A 10 -39.55 41.71 -7.23
C CYS A 10 -38.83 40.38 -7.31
N LEU A 11 -38.15 40.11 -8.46
CA LEU A 11 -37.27 38.96 -8.61
C LEU A 11 -35.98 39.22 -7.83
N ALA A 12 -35.90 38.67 -6.61
CA ALA A 12 -34.68 38.72 -5.80
C ALA A 12 -33.62 37.82 -6.44
N LEU A 13 -32.62 38.43 -7.08
CA LEU A 13 -31.39 37.77 -7.48
C LEU A 13 -30.63 37.35 -6.22
N LEU A 14 -30.70 36.08 -5.84
CA LEU A 14 -29.80 35.48 -4.87
C LEU A 14 -28.40 35.44 -5.49
N PRO A 15 -27.38 36.02 -4.85
CA PRO A 15 -26.02 35.86 -5.31
C PRO A 15 -25.66 34.37 -5.15
N GLY A 16 -25.39 33.70 -6.29
CA GLY A 16 -24.87 32.34 -6.30
C GLY A 16 -23.59 32.31 -5.47
N ALA A 17 -23.59 31.49 -4.40
CA ALA A 17 -22.38 31.21 -3.65
C ALA A 17 -21.31 30.72 -4.63
N PRO A 18 -20.08 31.21 -4.56
CA PRO A 18 -19.01 30.69 -5.40
C PRO A 18 -18.85 29.22 -5.03
N MET A 19 -19.13 28.32 -5.98
CA MET A 19 -18.66 26.95 -5.92
C MET A 19 -17.15 27.02 -5.74
N ALA A 20 -16.67 26.71 -4.53
CA ALA A 20 -15.25 26.54 -4.28
C ALA A 20 -14.75 25.52 -5.30
N ALA A 21 -14.02 25.99 -6.31
CA ALA A 21 -13.25 25.14 -7.19
C ALA A 21 -12.34 24.32 -6.27
N GLN A 22 -12.56 23.02 -6.18
CA GLN A 22 -11.61 22.11 -5.56
C GLN A 22 -10.35 22.19 -6.44
N ASN A 23 -9.46 23.11 -6.10
CA ASN A 23 -8.13 23.18 -6.66
C ASN A 23 -7.44 21.86 -6.26
N GLY A 24 -7.54 20.88 -7.17
CA GLY A 24 -6.87 19.59 -6.97
C GLY A 24 -5.39 19.85 -6.76
N THR A 25 -4.84 19.34 -5.67
CA THR A 25 -3.41 19.42 -5.38
C THR A 25 -2.64 18.95 -6.62
N PRO A 26 -1.73 19.78 -7.20
CA PRO A 26 -0.91 19.35 -8.32
C PRO A 26 -0.14 18.08 -7.95
N LEU A 27 -0.07 17.10 -8.84
CA LEU A 27 0.64 15.83 -8.60
C LEU A 27 2.06 16.05 -8.08
N LYS A 28 2.77 17.04 -8.62
CA LYS A 28 4.13 17.39 -8.20
C LYS A 28 4.18 17.75 -6.70
N GLU A 29 3.29 18.61 -6.25
CA GLU A 29 3.21 19.01 -4.84
C GLU A 29 2.89 17.83 -3.92
N LEU A 30 1.98 16.94 -4.34
CA LEU A 30 1.68 15.73 -3.57
C LEU A 30 2.89 14.81 -3.46
N VAL A 31 3.63 14.61 -4.57
CA VAL A 31 4.88 13.82 -4.56
C VAL A 31 5.90 14.42 -3.60
N GLU A 32 6.09 15.74 -3.62
CA GLU A 32 7.03 16.43 -2.73
C GLU A 32 6.63 16.28 -1.25
N ARG A 33 5.35 16.46 -0.93
CA ARG A 33 4.83 16.29 0.45
C ARG A 33 4.96 14.86 0.93
N PHE A 34 4.61 13.89 0.09
CA PHE A 34 4.76 12.47 0.41
C PHE A 34 6.23 12.12 0.68
N ASP A 35 7.14 12.54 -0.21
CA ASP A 35 8.57 12.25 -0.08
C ASP A 35 9.17 12.90 1.17
N ALA A 36 8.71 14.12 1.50
CA ALA A 36 9.12 14.81 2.72
C ALA A 36 8.59 14.13 3.99
N ALA A 37 7.34 13.63 3.97
CA ALA A 37 6.76 12.86 5.07
C ALA A 37 7.51 11.53 5.24
N GLN A 38 7.72 10.81 4.14
CA GLN A 38 8.41 9.52 4.14
C GLN A 38 9.87 9.62 4.62
N ALA A 39 10.54 10.73 4.28
CA ALA A 39 11.94 10.97 4.73
C ALA A 39 12.08 11.17 6.24
N LYS A 40 10.99 11.46 6.96
CA LYS A 40 10.97 11.60 8.44
C LYS A 40 10.64 10.30 9.15
N VAL A 41 10.36 9.22 8.41
CA VAL A 41 9.99 7.93 8.97
C VAL A 41 11.21 7.02 9.02
N ASP A 42 11.81 6.89 10.20
CA ASP A 42 12.88 5.93 10.45
C ASP A 42 12.32 4.53 10.72
N THR A 43 11.28 4.46 11.56
CA THR A 43 10.54 3.23 11.85
C THR A 43 9.04 3.45 11.74
N LEU A 44 8.31 2.40 11.35
CA LEU A 44 6.87 2.40 11.31
C LEU A 44 6.37 1.04 11.79
N GLN A 45 5.36 1.08 12.66
CA GLN A 45 4.58 -0.08 13.05
C GLN A 45 3.11 0.19 12.77
N ALA A 46 2.41 -0.78 12.17
CA ALA A 46 0.98 -0.68 11.91
C ALA A 46 0.30 -2.04 11.92
N PRO A 47 -0.90 -2.19 12.48
CA PRO A 47 -1.75 -3.30 12.15
C PRO A 47 -2.12 -3.23 10.67
N PHE A 48 -2.27 -4.38 10.02
CA PHE A 48 -2.67 -4.44 8.63
C PHE A 48 -3.78 -5.48 8.38
N THR A 49 -4.54 -5.23 7.31
CA THR A 49 -5.40 -6.22 6.66
C THR A 49 -4.92 -6.39 5.22
N LEU A 50 -4.63 -7.62 4.83
CA LEU A 50 -4.24 -8.00 3.47
C LEU A 50 -5.37 -8.79 2.83
N THR A 51 -5.98 -8.23 1.80
CA THR A 51 -7.01 -8.91 0.99
C THR A 51 -6.41 -9.36 -0.33
N MET A 52 -6.46 -10.65 -0.59
CA MET A 52 -6.00 -11.26 -1.83
C MET A 52 -7.17 -11.73 -2.65
N ARG A 53 -7.27 -11.21 -3.86
CA ARG A 53 -8.28 -11.62 -4.85
C ARG A 53 -7.58 -12.38 -5.97
N ARG A 54 -7.94 -13.63 -6.14
CA ARG A 54 -7.49 -14.46 -7.27
C ARG A 54 -8.51 -14.38 -8.38
N ALA A 55 -8.11 -14.08 -9.61
CA ALA A 55 -9.01 -13.94 -10.74
C ALA A 55 -9.91 -15.17 -10.95
N MET A 56 -9.38 -16.36 -10.61
CA MET A 56 -10.11 -17.63 -10.76
C MET A 56 -10.95 -18.02 -9.54
N LEU A 57 -10.88 -17.29 -8.43
CA LEU A 57 -11.60 -17.62 -7.19
C LEU A 57 -12.66 -16.55 -6.88
N LYS A 58 -13.86 -17.00 -6.54
CA LYS A 58 -14.96 -16.09 -6.19
C LYS A 58 -14.75 -15.39 -4.83
N THR A 59 -14.12 -16.08 -3.89
CA THR A 59 -13.95 -15.59 -2.52
C THR A 59 -12.53 -15.08 -2.32
N PRO A 60 -12.34 -13.84 -1.87
CA PRO A 60 -11.02 -13.34 -1.51
C PRO A 60 -10.50 -14.02 -0.24
N THR A 61 -9.19 -14.14 -0.13
CA THR A 61 -8.53 -14.52 1.11
C THR A 61 -8.18 -13.24 1.87
N VAL A 62 -8.47 -13.19 3.17
CA VAL A 62 -8.18 -12.06 4.04
C VAL A 62 -7.26 -12.52 5.15
N ALA A 63 -6.11 -11.88 5.28
CA ALA A 63 -5.14 -12.10 6.35
C ALA A 63 -4.92 -10.79 7.13
N LYS A 64 -4.65 -10.89 8.42
CA LYS A 64 -4.40 -9.75 9.30
C LYS A 64 -3.08 -9.95 10.03
N GLY A 65 -2.49 -8.84 10.49
CA GLY A 65 -1.26 -8.93 11.26
C GLY A 65 -0.72 -7.57 11.63
N THR A 66 0.57 -7.55 11.96
CA THR A 66 1.32 -6.33 12.26
C THR A 66 2.50 -6.21 11.30
N LEU A 67 2.62 -5.04 10.69
CA LEU A 67 3.73 -4.66 9.84
C LEU A 67 4.72 -3.81 10.66
N TYR A 68 5.99 -4.08 10.47
CA TYR A 68 7.10 -3.29 10.98
C TYR A 68 8.02 -2.92 9.82
N LEU A 69 8.37 -1.63 9.71
CA LEU A 69 9.31 -1.12 8.72
C LEU A 69 10.46 -0.40 9.44
N GLN A 70 11.65 -0.47 8.84
CA GLN A 70 12.79 0.36 9.23
C GLN A 70 13.51 0.82 7.97
N GLY A 71 13.45 2.12 7.72
CA GLY A 71 13.91 2.69 6.46
C GLY A 71 13.20 2.08 5.25
N SER A 72 13.90 2.02 4.10
CA SER A 72 13.37 1.45 2.85
C SER A 72 13.72 -0.03 2.64
N ASP A 73 14.54 -0.60 3.52
CA ASP A 73 15.25 -1.86 3.29
C ASP A 73 14.83 -3.00 4.20
N PHE A 74 14.09 -2.68 5.24
CA PHE A 74 13.64 -3.66 6.22
C PHE A 74 12.12 -3.63 6.31
N ALA A 75 11.50 -4.81 6.18
CA ALA A 75 10.10 -5.02 6.44
C ALA A 75 9.87 -6.36 7.13
N HIS A 76 9.05 -6.37 8.16
CA HIS A 76 8.66 -7.58 8.86
C HIS A 76 7.15 -7.61 9.00
N PHE A 77 6.52 -8.63 8.41
CA PHE A 77 5.09 -8.88 8.52
C PHE A 77 4.90 -10.06 9.46
N ASN A 78 4.18 -9.84 10.52
CA ASN A 78 3.75 -10.89 11.44
C ASN A 78 2.26 -11.12 11.24
N PHE A 79 1.91 -12.17 10.53
CA PHE A 79 0.52 -12.54 10.28
C PHE A 79 -0.07 -13.24 11.49
N ALA A 80 -1.25 -12.81 11.90
CA ALA A 80 -2.02 -13.46 12.95
C ALA A 80 -2.65 -14.77 12.45
N ALA A 81 -3.11 -15.60 13.38
CA ALA A 81 -3.90 -16.78 13.05
C ALA A 81 -5.10 -16.42 12.13
N PRO A 82 -5.50 -17.30 11.22
CA PRO A 82 -5.04 -18.67 11.04
C PRO A 82 -3.79 -18.83 10.17
N GLU A 83 -3.24 -17.76 9.56
CA GLU A 83 -2.09 -17.85 8.65
C GLU A 83 -0.81 -18.21 9.40
N ASP A 84 -0.61 -17.62 10.58
CA ASP A 84 0.57 -17.84 11.44
C ASP A 84 1.86 -17.87 10.62
N LEU A 85 2.09 -16.79 9.88
CA LEU A 85 3.18 -16.63 8.94
C LEU A 85 4.00 -15.41 9.30
N VAL A 86 5.31 -15.51 9.23
CA VAL A 86 6.25 -14.39 9.29
C VAL A 86 6.87 -14.17 7.93
N LEU A 87 6.84 -12.93 7.44
CA LEU A 87 7.64 -12.51 6.30
C LEU A 87 8.69 -11.51 6.79
N HIS A 88 9.95 -11.81 6.57
CA HIS A 88 11.06 -11.00 7.01
C HIS A 88 11.94 -10.61 5.83
N LEU A 89 11.87 -9.34 5.47
CA LEU A 89 12.61 -8.75 4.36
C LEU A 89 13.78 -7.93 4.90
N THR A 90 14.96 -8.22 4.41
CA THR A 90 16.19 -7.48 4.68
C THR A 90 16.88 -7.10 3.38
N PRO A 91 17.94 -6.26 3.41
CA PRO A 91 18.77 -6.01 2.23
C PRO A 91 19.33 -7.26 1.55
N LYS A 92 19.49 -8.35 2.29
CA LYS A 92 20.16 -9.57 1.82
C LYS A 92 19.19 -10.67 1.41
N ALA A 93 18.02 -10.73 2.03
CA ALA A 93 17.11 -11.87 1.86
C ALA A 93 15.66 -11.52 2.17
N LEU A 94 14.77 -12.29 1.55
CA LEU A 94 13.39 -12.44 1.95
C LEU A 94 13.20 -13.83 2.54
N ILE A 95 12.69 -13.88 3.75
CA ILE A 95 12.41 -15.11 4.49
C ILE A 95 10.91 -15.18 4.74
N SER A 96 10.30 -16.31 4.44
CA SER A 96 8.97 -16.68 4.95
C SER A 96 9.15 -17.77 6.00
N PHE A 97 8.45 -17.68 7.11
CA PHE A 97 8.51 -18.69 8.18
C PHE A 97 7.11 -18.99 8.71
N SER A 98 6.73 -20.25 8.72
CA SER A 98 5.48 -20.73 9.29
C SER A 98 5.77 -21.48 10.59
N PRO A 99 5.52 -20.89 11.77
CA PRO A 99 5.81 -21.48 13.06
C PRO A 99 5.13 -22.84 13.26
N GLY A 100 3.87 -22.96 12.85
CA GLY A 100 3.08 -24.17 13.02
C GLY A 100 3.62 -25.39 12.24
N SER A 101 4.13 -25.20 11.02
CA SER A 101 4.71 -26.28 10.22
C SER A 101 6.23 -26.42 10.39
N LYS A 102 6.89 -25.46 11.05
CA LYS A 102 8.35 -25.32 11.14
C LYS A 102 9.04 -25.32 9.76
N GLU A 103 8.40 -24.69 8.77
CA GLU A 103 8.93 -24.57 7.42
C GLU A 103 9.30 -23.12 7.15
N ALA A 104 10.41 -22.91 6.43
CA ALA A 104 10.81 -21.59 5.97
C ALA A 104 11.21 -21.62 4.49
N GLY A 105 10.79 -20.57 3.77
CA GLY A 105 11.28 -20.27 2.44
C GLY A 105 12.35 -19.19 2.52
N PHE A 106 13.33 -19.26 1.65
CA PHE A 106 14.44 -18.31 1.62
C PHE A 106 14.76 -17.90 0.19
N VAL A 107 14.80 -16.57 -0.07
CA VAL A 107 15.21 -15.99 -1.36
C VAL A 107 16.30 -14.95 -1.12
N LYS A 108 17.48 -15.16 -1.72
CA LYS A 108 18.55 -14.15 -1.73
C LYS A 108 18.18 -12.98 -2.64
N ILE A 109 18.13 -11.76 -2.07
CA ILE A 109 17.79 -10.55 -2.83
C ILE A 109 18.98 -10.04 -3.66
N GLY A 110 20.22 -10.32 -3.26
CA GLY A 110 21.43 -9.91 -3.98
C GLY A 110 21.57 -10.50 -5.40
N VAL A 111 20.88 -11.60 -5.70
CA VAL A 111 20.84 -12.23 -7.04
C VAL A 111 19.77 -11.55 -7.93
N ILE A 112 18.79 -10.91 -7.34
CA ILE A 112 17.72 -10.21 -8.04
C ILE A 112 18.04 -8.71 -7.97
N LYS A 113 19.00 -8.26 -8.82
CA LYS A 113 19.31 -6.83 -8.95
C LYS A 113 18.02 -6.01 -8.98
N ASN A 114 17.75 -5.29 -7.91
CA ASN A 114 16.74 -4.21 -7.82
C ASN A 114 15.25 -4.54 -8.01
N SER A 115 14.82 -5.79 -8.29
CA SER A 115 13.43 -6.04 -8.70
C SER A 115 12.41 -6.12 -7.55
N ASN A 116 12.73 -6.78 -6.43
CA ASN A 116 11.71 -7.09 -5.43
C ASN A 116 11.51 -6.00 -4.36
N ARG A 117 12.51 -5.17 -4.10
CA ARG A 117 12.39 -4.03 -3.17
C ARG A 117 11.47 -2.92 -3.67
N LYS A 118 11.33 -2.83 -5.01
CA LYS A 118 10.60 -1.76 -5.68
C LYS A 118 9.08 -1.94 -5.67
N PHE A 119 8.60 -3.11 -5.24
CA PHE A 119 7.19 -3.47 -5.37
C PHE A 119 6.36 -3.26 -4.10
N LEU A 120 7.00 -3.03 -2.98
CA LEU A 120 6.22 -2.88 -1.76
C LEU A 120 5.54 -1.52 -1.65
N GLY A 121 6.11 -0.47 -2.28
CA GLY A 121 5.57 0.90 -2.16
C GLY A 121 5.56 1.43 -0.73
N LEU A 122 5.96 0.59 0.23
CA LEU A 122 6.03 0.89 1.65
C LEU A 122 7.44 1.38 1.99
N GLY A 123 7.54 2.50 2.68
CA GLY A 123 8.82 3.07 3.08
C GLY A 123 9.64 3.67 1.92
N GLN A 124 9.09 3.74 0.71
CA GLN A 124 9.78 4.28 -0.46
C GLN A 124 9.21 5.63 -0.88
N LYS A 125 10.07 6.51 -1.39
CA LYS A 125 9.68 7.80 -1.95
C LYS A 125 8.93 7.62 -3.26
N LEU A 126 7.92 8.44 -3.54
CA LEU A 126 7.21 8.45 -4.82
C LEU A 126 8.13 8.88 -5.96
N SER A 127 9.06 9.82 -5.73
CA SER A 127 10.07 10.20 -6.72
C SER A 127 10.90 9.00 -7.19
N PHE A 128 11.30 8.13 -6.27
CA PHE A 128 11.98 6.87 -6.60
C PHE A 128 11.09 5.91 -7.39
N LEU A 129 9.82 5.76 -6.99
CA LEU A 129 8.87 4.94 -7.75
C LEU A 129 8.62 5.49 -9.16
N GLY A 130 8.71 6.81 -9.35
CA GLY A 130 8.59 7.47 -10.63
C GLY A 130 9.63 7.05 -11.69
N GLU A 131 10.77 6.49 -11.27
CA GLU A 131 11.74 5.90 -12.19
C GLU A 131 11.19 4.66 -12.92
N TYR A 132 10.29 3.93 -12.27
CA TYR A 132 9.75 2.65 -12.74
C TYR A 132 8.30 2.73 -13.16
N PHE A 133 7.57 3.72 -12.66
CA PHE A 133 6.15 3.92 -12.91
C PHE A 133 5.87 5.30 -13.48
N GLN A 134 4.88 5.38 -14.31
CA GLN A 134 4.19 6.62 -14.57
C GLN A 134 3.18 6.83 -13.44
N ILE A 135 3.29 7.93 -12.73
CA ILE A 135 2.41 8.28 -11.63
C ILE A 135 1.34 9.21 -12.13
N GLY A 136 0.10 8.94 -11.81
CA GLY A 136 -1.06 9.78 -12.09
C GLY A 136 -1.89 9.98 -10.81
N LEU A 137 -2.49 11.17 -10.69
CA LEU A 137 -3.49 11.45 -9.67
C LEU A 137 -4.86 11.06 -10.21
N GLY A 138 -5.57 10.22 -9.49
CA GLY A 138 -6.92 9.78 -9.84
C GLY A 138 -7.96 10.27 -8.84
N GLN A 139 -9.20 9.88 -9.09
CA GLN A 139 -10.29 10.06 -8.15
C GLN A 139 -10.67 8.70 -7.58
N SER A 140 -10.56 8.53 -6.28
CA SER A 140 -11.08 7.37 -5.58
C SER A 140 -12.02 7.82 -4.49
N LYS A 141 -13.17 7.15 -4.38
CA LYS A 141 -14.14 7.36 -3.31
C LYS A 141 -14.06 6.28 -2.24
N ASP A 142 -13.17 5.30 -2.43
CA ASP A 142 -13.15 4.07 -1.62
C ASP A 142 -12.57 4.29 -0.22
N VAL A 143 -11.64 5.26 -0.09
CA VAL A 143 -10.99 5.60 1.18
C VAL A 143 -11.09 7.10 1.41
N ALA A 144 -11.98 7.51 2.30
CA ALA A 144 -12.18 8.93 2.62
C ALA A 144 -10.91 9.56 3.22
N GLY A 145 -10.69 10.85 2.94
CA GLY A 145 -9.54 11.60 3.47
C GLY A 145 -8.20 11.20 2.85
N THR A 146 -8.23 10.64 1.63
CA THR A 146 -6.99 10.25 0.93
C THR A 146 -6.90 10.86 -0.46
N TYR A 147 -5.66 11.04 -0.93
CA TYR A 147 -5.34 11.19 -2.34
C TYR A 147 -5.17 9.81 -2.96
N PHE A 148 -5.65 9.61 -4.18
CA PHE A 148 -5.54 8.36 -4.90
C PHE A 148 -4.52 8.46 -6.01
N LEU A 149 -3.44 7.68 -5.94
CA LEU A 149 -2.38 7.62 -6.93
C LEU A 149 -2.47 6.32 -7.74
N MET A 150 -2.37 6.46 -9.06
CA MET A 150 -2.29 5.37 -10.01
C MET A 150 -0.88 5.29 -10.58
N LEU A 151 -0.21 4.17 -10.39
CA LEU A 151 1.14 3.91 -10.83
C LEU A 151 1.13 2.84 -11.91
N THR A 152 1.43 3.23 -13.16
CA THR A 152 1.49 2.34 -14.31
C THR A 152 2.94 1.98 -14.62
N PRO A 153 3.30 0.68 -14.72
CA PRO A 153 4.66 0.26 -15.00
C PRO A 153 5.21 0.83 -16.31
N ARG A 154 6.46 1.33 -16.30
CA ARG A 154 7.15 1.84 -17.49
C ARG A 154 7.98 0.76 -18.18
N THR A 155 8.67 -0.10 -17.40
CA THR A 155 9.61 -1.08 -17.94
C THR A 155 8.91 -2.35 -18.45
N LEU A 156 9.43 -2.96 -19.52
CA LEU A 156 8.87 -4.19 -20.08
C LEU A 156 8.84 -5.34 -19.05
N GLY A 157 9.88 -5.44 -18.21
CA GLY A 157 9.95 -6.48 -17.18
C GLY A 157 8.84 -6.35 -16.13
N MET A 158 8.48 -5.12 -15.77
CA MET A 158 7.38 -4.86 -14.85
C MET A 158 6.01 -5.05 -15.52
N LYS A 159 5.86 -4.54 -16.74
CA LYS A 159 4.62 -4.71 -17.53
C LYS A 159 4.23 -6.17 -17.73
N LYS A 160 5.20 -7.09 -17.77
CA LYS A 160 4.93 -8.54 -17.88
C LYS A 160 4.31 -9.13 -16.62
N ARG A 161 4.57 -8.55 -15.45
CA ARG A 161 4.16 -9.09 -14.14
C ARG A 161 3.01 -8.31 -13.52
N MET A 162 3.06 -6.99 -13.60
CA MET A 162 2.13 -6.09 -12.93
C MET A 162 1.39 -5.24 -13.94
N GLN A 163 0.10 -5.08 -13.73
CA GLN A 163 -0.76 -4.16 -14.47
C GLN A 163 -0.68 -2.75 -13.89
N SER A 164 -0.83 -2.64 -12.58
CA SER A 164 -0.84 -1.36 -11.87
C SER A 164 -0.52 -1.52 -10.38
N LEU A 165 -0.04 -0.44 -9.79
CA LEU A 165 0.03 -0.24 -8.34
C LEU A 165 -0.81 1.00 -8.01
N TYR A 166 -1.68 0.87 -7.04
CA TYR A 166 -2.48 1.97 -6.50
C TYR A 166 -2.04 2.29 -5.09
N ILE A 167 -2.00 3.57 -4.74
CA ILE A 167 -1.63 4.05 -3.41
C ILE A 167 -2.65 5.10 -2.97
N TRP A 168 -3.25 4.89 -1.82
CA TRP A 168 -4.08 5.86 -1.12
C TRP A 168 -3.22 6.55 -0.06
N VAL A 169 -3.01 7.84 -0.24
CA VAL A 169 -2.16 8.67 0.61
C VAL A 169 -3.05 9.48 1.53
N ASP A 170 -2.88 9.35 2.81
CA ASP A 170 -3.61 10.12 3.80
C ASP A 170 -3.34 11.63 3.65
N GLN A 171 -4.39 12.44 3.67
CA GLN A 171 -4.30 13.88 3.39
C GLN A 171 -3.62 14.68 4.50
N GLU A 172 -3.67 14.18 5.74
CA GLU A 172 -3.08 14.86 6.90
C GLU A 172 -1.61 14.48 7.09
N SER A 173 -1.33 13.18 7.16
CA SER A 173 0.02 12.67 7.39
C SER A 173 0.89 12.62 6.15
N ASN A 174 0.30 12.63 4.94
CA ASN A 174 0.95 12.34 3.65
C ASN A 174 1.68 10.99 3.61
N LEU A 175 1.24 10.03 4.43
CA LEU A 175 1.74 8.65 4.45
C LEU A 175 0.73 7.70 3.80
N PRO A 176 1.16 6.51 3.32
CA PRO A 176 0.25 5.56 2.72
C PRO A 176 -0.72 4.96 3.75
N ARG A 177 -2.02 4.93 3.43
CA ARG A 177 -3.06 4.21 4.18
C ARG A 177 -3.42 2.88 3.57
N GLN A 178 -3.35 2.79 2.24
CA GLN A 178 -3.69 1.58 1.52
C GLN A 178 -2.84 1.48 0.25
N LEU A 179 -2.46 0.26 -0.09
CA LEU A 179 -1.81 -0.08 -1.35
C LEU A 179 -2.54 -1.23 -2.02
N GLN A 180 -2.59 -1.23 -3.35
CA GLN A 180 -3.14 -2.35 -4.10
C GLN A 180 -2.26 -2.65 -5.31
N TRP A 181 -1.79 -3.88 -5.40
CA TRP A 181 -1.09 -4.42 -6.56
C TRP A 181 -2.06 -5.21 -7.42
N VAL A 182 -2.05 -4.96 -8.71
CA VAL A 182 -2.83 -5.72 -9.68
C VAL A 182 -1.85 -6.41 -10.64
N GLU A 183 -1.88 -7.71 -10.67
CA GLU A 183 -1.05 -8.53 -11.55
C GLU A 183 -1.65 -8.63 -12.95
N ARG A 184 -0.82 -9.02 -13.92
CA ARG A 184 -1.30 -9.26 -15.30
C ARG A 184 -2.23 -10.45 -15.41
N SER A 185 -2.18 -11.37 -14.47
CA SER A 185 -3.12 -12.50 -14.31
C SER A 185 -4.54 -12.06 -13.95
N GLY A 186 -4.71 -10.81 -13.46
CA GLY A 186 -5.95 -10.32 -12.85
C GLY A 186 -6.01 -10.55 -11.34
N ASP A 187 -5.03 -11.23 -10.76
CA ASP A 187 -4.91 -11.33 -9.30
C ASP A 187 -4.60 -9.96 -8.70
N SER A 188 -5.12 -9.70 -7.52
CA SER A 188 -4.84 -8.44 -6.82
C SER A 188 -4.61 -8.64 -5.33
N TRP A 189 -3.79 -7.76 -4.77
CA TRP A 189 -3.38 -7.76 -3.38
C TRP A 189 -3.62 -6.36 -2.82
N GLN A 190 -4.48 -6.23 -1.86
CA GLN A 190 -4.81 -4.96 -1.21
C GLN A 190 -4.34 -5.00 0.23
N LEU A 191 -3.44 -4.11 0.59
CA LEU A 191 -2.90 -3.94 1.93
C LEU A 191 -3.49 -2.65 2.53
N GLU A 192 -4.27 -2.79 3.57
CA GLU A 192 -4.81 -1.68 4.36
C GLU A 192 -3.99 -1.55 5.64
N LEU A 193 -3.54 -0.35 5.95
CA LEU A 193 -2.81 -0.03 7.17
C LEU A 193 -3.76 0.64 8.17
N GLY A 194 -3.76 0.14 9.39
CA GLY A 194 -4.45 0.77 10.51
C GLY A 194 -3.67 1.96 11.06
N ALA A 195 -3.86 2.27 12.35
CA ALA A 195 -3.16 3.39 12.99
C ALA A 195 -1.64 3.22 12.91
N LEU A 196 -0.98 4.21 12.30
CA LEU A 196 0.46 4.22 12.13
C LEU A 196 1.15 4.69 13.42
N GLN A 197 2.10 3.91 13.92
CA GLN A 197 3.03 4.31 14.97
C GLN A 197 4.39 4.58 14.30
N VAL A 198 4.77 5.86 14.24
CA VAL A 198 5.96 6.32 13.52
C VAL A 198 7.06 6.64 14.51
N ASN A 199 8.30 6.28 14.17
CA ASN A 199 9.52 6.59 14.93
C ASN A 199 9.51 6.05 16.37
N GLN A 200 8.78 4.94 16.60
CA GLN A 200 8.84 4.21 17.86
C GLN A 200 9.87 3.07 17.75
N PRO A 201 10.56 2.72 18.85
CA PRO A 201 11.45 1.58 18.87
C PRO A 201 10.74 0.30 18.43
N LEU A 202 11.34 -0.45 17.51
CA LEU A 202 10.80 -1.75 17.09
C LEU A 202 11.15 -2.83 18.12
N PRO A 203 10.28 -3.83 18.31
CA PRO A 203 10.56 -4.95 19.21
C PRO A 203 11.84 -5.69 18.80
N GLN A 204 12.64 -6.12 19.79
CA GLN A 204 13.87 -6.86 19.53
C GLN A 204 13.61 -8.20 18.83
N SER A 205 12.45 -8.82 19.05
CA SER A 205 12.03 -10.03 18.34
C SER A 205 11.87 -9.81 16.83
N VAL A 206 11.63 -8.56 16.40
CA VAL A 206 11.49 -8.16 15.00
C VAL A 206 12.87 -7.81 14.40
N THR A 207 13.61 -6.91 15.03
CA THR A 207 14.92 -6.44 14.53
C THR A 207 16.00 -7.51 14.61
N GLY A 208 15.93 -8.36 15.63
CA GLY A 208 16.84 -9.51 15.86
C GLY A 208 16.30 -10.84 15.35
N PHE A 209 15.30 -10.84 14.47
CA PHE A 209 14.66 -12.06 13.99
C PHE A 209 15.68 -13.06 13.42
N LYS A 210 15.59 -14.29 13.92
CA LYS A 210 16.36 -15.44 13.44
C LYS A 210 15.43 -16.65 13.34
N LEU A 211 15.65 -17.48 12.33
CA LEU A 211 14.92 -18.73 12.22
C LEU A 211 15.27 -19.63 13.42
N PRO A 212 14.26 -20.25 14.06
CA PRO A 212 14.51 -21.22 15.13
C PRO A 212 15.32 -22.42 14.63
N GLY A 213 15.95 -23.13 15.56
CA GLY A 213 16.58 -24.42 15.23
C GLY A 213 15.57 -25.46 14.76
N GLY A 214 16.01 -26.38 13.89
CA GLY A 214 15.17 -27.46 13.37
C GLY A 214 14.12 -27.06 12.33
N VAL A 215 14.26 -25.88 11.73
CA VAL A 215 13.39 -25.44 10.63
C VAL A 215 13.81 -26.08 9.32
N SER A 216 12.85 -26.64 8.58
CA SER A 216 13.06 -27.14 7.22
C SER A 216 13.10 -25.98 6.23
N LEU A 217 14.23 -25.83 5.52
CA LEU A 217 14.38 -24.82 4.47
C LEU A 217 13.87 -25.36 3.14
N LYS A 218 12.92 -24.65 2.53
CA LYS A 218 12.44 -24.91 1.17
C LYS A 218 13.04 -23.91 0.21
N SER A 219 13.43 -24.34 -0.97
CA SER A 219 13.95 -23.49 -2.04
C SER A 219 12.84 -22.66 -2.73
N GLU A 220 11.60 -23.03 -2.53
CA GLU A 220 10.45 -22.33 -3.12
C GLU A 220 9.84 -21.36 -2.10
N PHE A 221 9.74 -20.11 -2.50
CA PHE A 221 9.03 -19.09 -1.75
C PHE A 221 7.55 -19.12 -2.14
N SER A 222 6.70 -19.61 -1.23
CA SER A 222 5.26 -19.50 -1.38
C SER A 222 4.75 -18.40 -0.46
N PHE A 223 4.30 -17.30 -1.01
CA PHE A 223 3.76 -16.17 -0.23
C PHE A 223 2.46 -16.56 0.49
N PHE A 224 1.72 -17.48 -0.06
CA PHE A 224 0.62 -18.23 0.55
C PHE A 224 0.55 -19.56 -0.19
N ALA A 225 1.09 -20.59 0.37
CA ALA A 225 0.86 -21.93 -0.15
C ALA A 225 -0.65 -22.15 -0.19
N THR A 226 -1.18 -22.42 -1.37
CA THR A 226 -2.55 -22.93 -1.50
C THR A 226 -2.62 -24.11 -0.56
N ARG A 227 -3.35 -24.01 0.56
CA ARG A 227 -3.65 -25.16 1.39
C ARG A 227 -4.28 -26.20 0.46
N LYS A 228 -3.50 -27.20 0.06
CA LYS A 228 -4.10 -28.41 -0.50
C LYS A 228 -5.00 -28.95 0.60
N LYS A 229 -6.30 -28.91 0.34
CA LYS A 229 -7.28 -29.68 1.13
C LYS A 229 -6.98 -31.15 0.99
#